data_c4948ea1d739320efd9f6baf1196ab6b
#
_entry.id   c4948ea1d739320efd9f6baf1196ab6b
#
_cell.length_a   1.000
_cell.length_b   1.000
_cell.length_c   1.000
_cell.angle_alpha   90.00
_cell.angle_beta   90.00
_cell.angle_gamma   90.00
#
_symmetry.space_group_name_H-M   'P 1'
#
loop_
_entity.id
_entity.type
_entity.pdbx_description
1 polymer ?
#
loop_
_entity_poly.entity_id
_entity_poly.type
_entity_poly.pdbx_seq_one_letter_code
_entity_poly.pdbx_strand_id
1 'polypeptide(L)'
;MTRVMVAMSLDRLLPEWVSRVDERFHTPVNAHIAYFVASIPVILVYNLWGAWYDLTLGVTFACGYVFVITCLAGALLPYRAKDVYDASPGAKYKIGNTPLVTVLGIVGFVFGGVMVMLFMLYPQYGLTSTLAYIVVFGVLAVSAIWYFLAKNAQKAKGINVDFAFKEIPPE
;
A
#
# COMPACT_ATOMS: atom_id res chain seq x y z
N MET A 1 6.25 1.95 -8.11
CA MET A 1 6.65 2.41 -6.77
C MET A 1 6.70 3.93 -6.66
N THR A 2 7.35 4.67 -7.56
CA THR A 2 7.42 6.15 -7.50
C THR A 2 6.06 6.85 -7.44
N ARG A 3 5.04 6.36 -8.16
CA ARG A 3 3.66 6.90 -8.07
C ARG A 3 3.06 6.79 -6.66
N VAL A 4 3.36 5.70 -5.95
CA VAL A 4 2.91 5.52 -4.56
C VAL A 4 3.61 6.52 -3.64
N MET A 5 4.92 6.76 -3.84
CA MET A 5 5.66 7.77 -3.07
C MET A 5 5.11 9.17 -3.30
N VAL A 6 4.76 9.50 -4.55
CA VAL A 6 4.12 10.79 -4.88
C VAL A 6 2.76 10.91 -4.21
N ALA A 7 1.91 9.88 -4.28
CA ALA A 7 0.62 9.88 -3.60
C ALA A 7 0.78 10.08 -2.08
N MET A 8 1.69 9.34 -1.44
CA MET A 8 1.97 9.50 -0.01
C MET A 8 2.50 10.90 0.33
N SER A 9 3.24 11.54 -0.57
CA SER A 9 3.70 12.92 -0.37
C SER A 9 2.56 13.93 -0.53
N LEU A 10 1.63 13.71 -1.45
CA LEU A 10 0.41 14.52 -1.58
C LEU A 10 -0.49 14.38 -0.34
N ASP A 11 -0.58 13.17 0.22
CA ASP A 11 -1.27 12.89 1.49
C ASP A 11 -0.50 13.40 2.72
N ARG A 12 0.64 14.09 2.51
CA ARG A 12 1.50 14.67 3.55
C ARG A 12 2.10 13.65 4.52
N LEU A 13 2.15 12.38 4.14
CA LEU A 13 2.83 11.31 4.87
C LEU A 13 4.33 11.25 4.57
N LEU A 14 4.75 11.80 3.43
CA LEU A 14 6.14 12.02 3.05
C LEU A 14 6.40 13.53 2.85
N PRO A 15 7.67 13.95 2.86
CA PRO A 15 8.04 15.34 2.60
C PRO A 15 7.61 15.81 1.21
N GLU A 16 7.18 17.08 1.10
CA GLU A 16 6.64 17.68 -0.13
C GLU A 16 7.61 17.69 -1.31
N TRP A 17 8.94 17.70 -1.04
CA TRP A 17 9.94 17.68 -2.11
C TRP A 17 9.88 16.40 -2.97
N VAL A 18 9.30 15.31 -2.45
CA VAL A 18 9.13 14.03 -3.17
C VAL A 18 8.10 14.15 -4.29
N SER A 19 7.02 14.91 -4.08
CA SER A 19 5.95 15.09 -5.07
C SER A 19 6.24 16.15 -6.11
N ARG A 20 7.34 16.94 -5.95
CA ARG A 20 7.68 18.02 -6.87
C ARG A 20 7.95 17.46 -8.27
N VAL A 21 7.14 17.89 -9.22
CA VAL A 21 7.30 17.56 -10.64
C VAL A 21 8.32 18.51 -11.28
N ASP A 22 9.26 17.97 -12.01
CA ASP A 22 10.24 18.75 -12.79
C ASP A 22 9.57 19.26 -14.06
N GLU A 23 9.69 20.56 -14.34
CA GLU A 23 9.05 21.21 -15.49
C GLU A 23 9.61 20.72 -16.84
N ARG A 24 10.87 20.30 -16.88
CA ARG A 24 11.52 19.84 -18.09
C ARG A 24 11.11 18.42 -18.48
N PHE A 25 10.99 17.53 -17.49
CA PHE A 25 10.72 16.12 -17.73
C PHE A 25 9.25 15.74 -17.47
N HIS A 26 8.46 16.64 -16.92
CA HIS A 26 7.07 16.40 -16.49
C HIS A 26 6.91 15.15 -15.62
N THR A 27 7.94 14.84 -14.82
CA THR A 27 8.00 13.66 -13.95
C THR A 27 8.51 14.04 -12.56
N PRO A 28 8.16 13.31 -11.51
CA PRO A 28 8.66 13.54 -10.16
C PRO A 28 10.09 12.98 -10.01
N VAL A 29 11.08 13.68 -10.55
CA VAL A 29 12.50 13.27 -10.57
C VAL A 29 12.99 12.98 -9.15
N ASN A 30 12.61 13.79 -8.17
CA ASN A 30 13.01 13.60 -6.78
C ASN A 30 12.53 12.26 -6.20
N ALA A 31 11.31 11.82 -6.54
CA ALA A 31 10.81 10.51 -6.13
C ALA A 31 11.62 9.36 -6.75
N HIS A 32 12.06 9.52 -8.01
CA HIS A 32 12.90 8.52 -8.66
C HIS A 32 14.28 8.44 -8.03
N ILE A 33 14.91 9.60 -7.73
CA ILE A 33 16.21 9.66 -7.07
C ILE A 33 16.10 9.04 -5.66
N ALA A 34 15.10 9.41 -4.88
CA ALA A 34 14.89 8.87 -3.54
C ALA A 34 14.71 7.34 -3.57
N TYR A 35 13.91 6.83 -4.51
CA TYR A 35 13.72 5.40 -4.69
C TYR A 35 15.02 4.69 -5.10
N PHE A 36 15.78 5.28 -6.03
CA PHE A 36 17.07 4.75 -6.47
C PHE A 36 18.07 4.68 -5.31
N VAL A 37 18.24 5.76 -4.56
CA VAL A 37 19.14 5.79 -3.39
C VAL A 37 18.72 4.76 -2.34
N ALA A 38 17.42 4.63 -2.06
CA ALA A 38 16.91 3.63 -1.13
C ALA A 38 17.11 2.19 -1.62
N SER A 39 17.20 1.96 -2.92
CA SER A 39 17.43 0.62 -3.49
C SER A 39 18.89 0.15 -3.40
N ILE A 40 19.87 1.08 -3.30
CA ILE A 40 21.29 0.73 -3.26
C ILE A 40 21.64 -0.21 -2.09
N PRO A 41 21.30 0.10 -0.82
CA PRO A 41 21.59 -0.81 0.30
C PRO A 41 20.89 -2.16 0.15
N VAL A 42 19.68 -2.19 -0.43
CA VAL A 42 18.95 -3.42 -0.70
C VAL A 42 19.70 -4.30 -1.71
N ILE A 43 20.21 -3.70 -2.80
CA ILE A 43 21.02 -4.40 -3.81
C ILE A 43 22.32 -4.93 -3.21
N LEU A 44 22.99 -4.15 -2.35
CA LEU A 44 24.21 -4.58 -1.69
C LEU A 44 23.96 -5.79 -0.77
N VAL A 45 22.90 -5.73 0.03
CA VAL A 45 22.51 -6.85 0.90
C VAL A 45 22.15 -8.08 0.06
N TYR A 46 21.45 -7.90 -1.05
CA TYR A 46 21.12 -8.98 -1.99
C TYR A 46 22.36 -9.72 -2.50
N ASN A 47 23.42 -8.98 -2.85
CA ASN A 47 24.65 -9.57 -3.37
C ASN A 47 25.54 -10.21 -2.29
N LEU A 48 25.51 -9.66 -1.06
CA LEU A 48 26.40 -10.09 0.02
C LEU A 48 25.81 -11.20 0.90
N TRP A 49 24.49 -11.36 0.88
CA TRP A 49 23.78 -12.26 1.78
C TRP A 49 22.96 -13.31 1.03
N GLY A 50 23.45 -14.56 1.00
CA GLY A 50 22.80 -15.67 0.27
C GLY A 50 21.38 -16.03 0.73
N ALA A 51 20.99 -15.67 1.96
CA ALA A 51 19.63 -15.88 2.48
C ALA A 51 18.58 -14.93 1.87
N TRP A 52 18.97 -14.02 0.99
CA TRP A 52 18.07 -13.05 0.37
C TRP A 52 16.97 -13.70 -0.51
N TYR A 53 17.24 -14.87 -1.05
CA TYR A 53 16.25 -15.60 -1.85
C TYR A 53 14.96 -15.87 -1.04
N ASP A 54 15.09 -16.29 0.20
CA ASP A 54 13.95 -16.52 1.11
C ASP A 54 13.18 -15.22 1.41
N LEU A 55 13.88 -14.08 1.46
CA LEU A 55 13.26 -12.77 1.67
C LEU A 55 12.47 -12.31 0.45
N THR A 56 12.89 -12.70 -0.77
CA THR A 56 12.16 -12.35 -2.01
C THR A 56 10.77 -12.98 -2.03
N LEU A 57 10.61 -14.20 -1.54
CA LEU A 57 9.32 -14.84 -1.36
C LEU A 57 8.41 -14.07 -0.39
N GLY A 58 9.00 -13.46 0.64
CA GLY A 58 8.30 -12.60 1.58
C GLY A 58 7.66 -11.37 0.93
N VAL A 59 8.25 -10.83 -0.14
CA VAL A 59 7.65 -9.69 -0.89
C VAL A 59 6.35 -10.12 -1.56
N THR A 60 6.30 -11.30 -2.17
CA THR A 60 5.09 -11.83 -2.80
C THR A 60 3.97 -12.03 -1.77
N PHE A 61 4.31 -12.57 -0.60
CA PHE A 61 3.37 -12.67 0.52
C PHE A 61 2.84 -11.31 0.96
N ALA A 62 3.73 -10.30 1.11
CA ALA A 62 3.35 -8.95 1.50
C ALA A 62 2.40 -8.31 0.49
N CYS A 63 2.66 -8.48 -0.81
CA CYS A 63 1.76 -8.02 -1.88
C CYS A 63 0.38 -8.71 -1.78
N GLY A 64 0.35 -10.02 -1.57
CA GLY A 64 -0.89 -10.77 -1.38
C GLY A 64 -1.70 -10.27 -0.18
N TYR A 65 -1.04 -10.05 0.95
CA TYR A 65 -1.65 -9.51 2.16
C TYR A 65 -2.27 -8.11 1.95
N VAL A 66 -1.51 -7.20 1.31
CA VAL A 66 -2.01 -5.85 0.97
C VAL A 66 -3.21 -5.94 0.03
N PHE A 67 -3.17 -6.84 -0.97
CA PHE A 67 -4.29 -7.05 -1.88
C PHE A 67 -5.56 -7.51 -1.15
N VAL A 68 -5.44 -8.44 -0.21
CA VAL A 68 -6.58 -8.92 0.61
C VAL A 68 -7.21 -7.79 1.42
N ILE A 69 -6.38 -6.96 2.08
CA ILE A 69 -6.88 -5.79 2.82
C ILE A 69 -7.55 -4.79 1.89
N THR A 70 -6.98 -4.54 0.71
CA THR A 70 -7.55 -3.62 -0.28
C THR A 70 -8.90 -4.13 -0.79
N CYS A 71 -9.03 -5.42 -1.05
CA CYS A 71 -10.31 -6.04 -1.43
C CYS A 71 -11.37 -5.88 -0.32
N LEU A 72 -10.99 -6.08 0.94
CA LEU A 72 -11.90 -5.87 2.08
C LEU A 72 -12.30 -4.39 2.20
N ALA A 73 -11.35 -3.47 2.07
CA ALA A 73 -11.63 -2.03 2.09
C ALA A 73 -12.58 -1.64 0.94
N GLY A 74 -12.35 -2.15 -0.26
CA GLY A 74 -13.25 -1.95 -1.40
C GLY A 74 -14.65 -2.50 -1.17
N ALA A 75 -14.77 -3.67 -0.55
CA ALA A 75 -16.07 -4.26 -0.20
C ALA A 75 -16.86 -3.41 0.81
N LEU A 76 -16.16 -2.78 1.74
CA LEU A 76 -16.75 -1.94 2.78
C LEU A 76 -17.00 -0.49 2.35
N LEU A 77 -16.38 -0.03 1.25
CA LEU A 77 -16.43 1.35 0.79
C LEU A 77 -17.87 1.90 0.65
N PRO A 78 -18.83 1.20 -0.01
CA PRO A 78 -20.20 1.71 -0.17
C PRO A 78 -20.96 1.90 1.14
N TYR A 79 -20.51 1.25 2.21
CA TYR A 79 -21.18 1.27 3.52
C TYR A 79 -20.50 2.23 4.52
N ARG A 80 -19.17 2.38 4.41
CA ARG A 80 -18.38 3.19 5.35
C ARG A 80 -18.11 4.61 4.86
N ALA A 81 -17.98 4.79 3.55
CA ALA A 81 -17.72 6.08 2.91
C ALA A 81 -18.65 6.26 1.71
N LYS A 82 -19.94 6.30 1.99
CA LYS A 82 -21.00 6.36 0.98
C LYS A 82 -20.87 7.56 0.04
N ASP A 83 -20.53 8.72 0.60
CA ASP A 83 -20.38 9.96 -0.16
C ASP A 83 -19.25 9.85 -1.22
N VAL A 84 -18.12 9.23 -0.84
CA VAL A 84 -16.99 8.97 -1.73
C VAL A 84 -17.39 7.93 -2.80
N TYR A 85 -18.11 6.88 -2.39
CA TYR A 85 -18.56 5.85 -3.32
C TYR A 85 -19.54 6.40 -4.34
N ASP A 86 -20.56 7.14 -3.92
CA ASP A 86 -21.60 7.70 -4.80
C ASP A 86 -21.03 8.72 -5.80
N ALA A 87 -19.95 9.43 -5.46
CA ALA A 87 -19.22 10.32 -6.36
C ALA A 87 -18.32 9.56 -7.36
N SER A 88 -18.04 8.28 -7.13
CA SER A 88 -17.16 7.49 -7.99
C SER A 88 -17.89 6.96 -9.24
N PRO A 89 -17.18 6.78 -10.38
CA PRO A 89 -17.75 6.16 -11.57
C PRO A 89 -18.25 4.72 -11.33
N GLY A 90 -17.72 4.04 -10.32
CA GLY A 90 -18.07 2.67 -9.93
C GLY A 90 -19.45 2.52 -9.33
N ALA A 91 -20.05 3.61 -8.81
CA ALA A 91 -21.38 3.59 -8.19
C ALA A 91 -22.51 3.17 -9.14
N LYS A 92 -22.31 3.35 -10.45
CA LYS A 92 -23.27 2.98 -11.50
C LYS A 92 -23.46 1.47 -11.64
N TYR A 93 -22.46 0.67 -11.26
CA TYR A 93 -22.47 -0.78 -11.46
C TYR A 93 -23.02 -1.50 -10.24
N LYS A 94 -24.13 -2.21 -10.41
CA LYS A 94 -24.80 -2.98 -9.35
C LYS A 94 -25.20 -4.36 -9.88
N ILE A 95 -25.16 -5.35 -9.00
CA ILE A 95 -25.73 -6.69 -9.23
C ILE A 95 -26.95 -6.79 -8.33
N GLY A 96 -28.14 -6.70 -8.93
CA GLY A 96 -29.38 -6.57 -8.17
C GLY A 96 -29.38 -5.28 -7.32
N ASN A 97 -29.45 -5.45 -6.00
CA ASN A 97 -29.42 -4.33 -5.05
C ASN A 97 -28.05 -4.09 -4.42
N THR A 98 -27.04 -4.91 -4.77
CA THR A 98 -25.71 -4.85 -4.16
C THR A 98 -24.71 -4.17 -5.10
N PRO A 99 -23.89 -3.22 -4.62
CA PRO A 99 -22.82 -2.62 -5.42
C PRO A 99 -21.86 -3.68 -5.96
N LEU A 100 -21.48 -3.55 -7.24
CA LEU A 100 -20.54 -4.50 -7.89
C LEU A 100 -19.19 -4.55 -7.14
N VAL A 101 -18.71 -3.41 -6.65
CA VAL A 101 -17.45 -3.33 -5.90
C VAL A 101 -17.47 -4.18 -4.62
N THR A 102 -18.63 -4.28 -3.94
CA THR A 102 -18.78 -5.13 -2.77
C THR A 102 -18.66 -6.61 -3.13
N VAL A 103 -19.33 -7.04 -4.21
CA VAL A 103 -19.27 -8.43 -4.66
C VAL A 103 -17.86 -8.83 -5.07
N LEU A 104 -17.21 -8.01 -5.90
CA LEU A 104 -15.83 -8.25 -6.34
C LEU A 104 -14.84 -8.17 -5.17
N GLY A 105 -15.05 -7.24 -4.24
CA GLY A 105 -14.24 -7.09 -3.04
C GLY A 105 -14.32 -8.33 -2.14
N ILE A 106 -15.53 -8.89 -1.92
CA ILE A 106 -15.70 -10.12 -1.13
C ILE A 106 -15.03 -11.30 -1.84
N VAL A 107 -15.25 -11.48 -3.15
CA VAL A 107 -14.61 -12.54 -3.93
C VAL A 107 -13.09 -12.43 -3.86
N GLY A 108 -12.54 -11.23 -4.06
CA GLY A 108 -11.11 -10.97 -3.97
C GLY A 108 -10.56 -11.20 -2.56
N PHE A 109 -11.31 -10.83 -1.52
CA PHE A 109 -10.94 -11.07 -0.13
C PHE A 109 -10.87 -12.57 0.20
N VAL A 110 -11.88 -13.34 -0.19
CA VAL A 110 -11.92 -14.79 0.07
C VAL A 110 -10.82 -15.50 -0.71
N PHE A 111 -10.71 -15.25 -2.02
CA PHE A 111 -9.70 -15.88 -2.87
C PHE A 111 -8.28 -15.50 -2.43
N GLY A 112 -8.02 -14.21 -2.23
CA GLY A 112 -6.73 -13.72 -1.76
C GLY A 112 -6.40 -14.23 -0.35
N GLY A 113 -7.39 -14.30 0.55
CA GLY A 113 -7.24 -14.87 1.89
C GLY A 113 -6.84 -16.34 1.88
N VAL A 114 -7.45 -17.14 1.01
CA VAL A 114 -7.06 -18.54 0.80
C VAL A 114 -5.63 -18.62 0.28
N MET A 115 -5.25 -17.78 -0.69
CA MET A 115 -3.87 -17.73 -1.21
C MET A 115 -2.87 -17.37 -0.11
N VAL A 116 -3.13 -16.34 0.68
CA VAL A 116 -2.26 -15.94 1.82
C VAL A 116 -2.13 -17.08 2.82
N MET A 117 -3.24 -17.78 3.13
CA MET A 117 -3.22 -18.93 4.02
C MET A 117 -2.37 -20.08 3.46
N LEU A 118 -2.47 -20.37 2.15
CA LEU A 118 -1.65 -21.40 1.49
C LEU A 118 -0.16 -21.04 1.54
N PHE A 119 0.20 -19.76 1.37
CA PHE A 119 1.59 -19.29 1.51
C PHE A 119 2.15 -19.51 2.92
N MET A 120 1.29 -19.42 3.95
CA MET A 120 1.70 -19.68 5.34
C MET A 120 1.79 -21.17 5.67
N LEU A 121 0.93 -21.99 5.10
CA LEU A 121 0.87 -23.44 5.38
C LEU A 121 1.91 -24.25 4.61
N TYR A 122 2.26 -23.81 3.41
CA TYR A 122 3.15 -24.54 2.51
C TYR A 122 4.45 -23.75 2.29
N PRO A 123 5.54 -24.07 3.02
CA PRO A 123 6.83 -23.39 2.93
C PRO A 123 7.39 -23.29 1.50
N GLN A 124 7.08 -24.26 0.65
CA GLN A 124 7.53 -24.30 -0.74
C GLN A 124 6.99 -23.18 -1.63
N TYR A 125 5.90 -22.53 -1.22
CA TYR A 125 5.27 -21.45 -1.98
C TYR A 125 5.47 -20.07 -1.36
N GLY A 126 5.91 -20.00 -0.12
CA GLY A 126 5.89 -18.74 0.62
C GLY A 126 7.01 -18.56 1.63
N LEU A 127 6.62 -18.23 2.84
CA LEU A 127 7.54 -17.89 3.92
C LEU A 127 8.20 -19.16 4.47
N THR A 128 9.44 -19.43 4.04
CA THR A 128 10.20 -20.62 4.41
C THR A 128 10.98 -20.48 5.71
N SER A 129 11.36 -19.25 6.07
CA SER A 129 12.23 -18.99 7.21
C SER A 129 11.60 -18.06 8.24
N THR A 130 11.94 -18.26 9.51
CA THR A 130 11.55 -17.34 10.61
C THR A 130 11.99 -15.91 10.32
N LEU A 131 13.13 -15.74 9.66
CA LEU A 131 13.64 -14.43 9.26
C LEU A 131 12.70 -13.71 8.29
N ALA A 132 12.15 -14.44 7.31
CA ALA A 132 11.19 -13.87 6.34
C ALA A 132 9.92 -13.36 7.06
N TYR A 133 9.40 -14.09 8.02
CA TYR A 133 8.28 -13.62 8.87
C TYR A 133 8.64 -12.36 9.64
N ILE A 134 9.80 -12.33 10.30
CA ILE A 134 10.26 -11.18 11.08
C ILE A 134 10.39 -9.95 10.17
N VAL A 135 10.96 -10.10 8.98
CA VAL A 135 11.14 -8.98 8.03
C VAL A 135 9.79 -8.48 7.53
N VAL A 136 8.90 -9.36 7.09
CA VAL A 136 7.59 -8.93 6.55
C VAL A 136 6.76 -8.22 7.62
N PHE A 137 6.59 -8.85 8.78
CA PHE A 137 5.80 -8.24 9.86
C PHE A 137 6.51 -7.05 10.49
N GLY A 138 7.85 -7.05 10.54
CA GLY A 138 8.65 -5.92 10.97
C GLY A 138 8.45 -4.70 10.08
N VAL A 139 8.48 -4.86 8.75
CA VAL A 139 8.21 -3.77 7.80
C VAL A 139 6.80 -3.24 7.97
N LEU A 140 5.79 -4.12 8.15
CA LEU A 140 4.41 -3.68 8.40
C LEU A 140 4.31 -2.88 9.71
N ALA A 141 4.94 -3.34 10.77
CA ALA A 141 4.97 -2.63 12.06
C ALA A 141 5.66 -1.26 11.94
N VAL A 142 6.82 -1.20 11.29
CA VAL A 142 7.55 0.06 11.05
C VAL A 142 6.70 1.02 10.21
N SER A 143 6.01 0.53 9.19
CA SER A 143 5.13 1.34 8.35
C SER A 143 3.94 1.90 9.14
N ALA A 144 3.35 1.11 10.04
CA ALA A 144 2.28 1.56 10.93
C ALA A 144 2.79 2.63 11.90
N ILE A 145 3.95 2.41 12.53
CA ILE A 145 4.59 3.39 13.43
C ILE A 145 4.86 4.69 12.66
N TRP A 146 5.43 4.60 11.47
CA TRP A 146 5.69 5.77 10.61
C TRP A 146 4.42 6.57 10.33
N TYR A 147 3.32 5.88 9.98
CA TYR A 147 2.03 6.53 9.74
C TYR A 147 1.58 7.35 10.96
N PHE A 148 1.60 6.76 12.16
CA PHE A 148 1.20 7.47 13.38
C PHE A 148 2.13 8.63 13.72
N LEU A 149 3.44 8.48 13.53
CA LEU A 149 4.42 9.55 13.74
C LEU A 149 4.19 10.70 12.75
N ALA A 150 4.03 10.40 11.46
CA ALA A 150 3.75 11.40 10.44
C ALA A 150 2.43 12.13 10.72
N LYS A 151 1.36 11.39 11.06
CA LYS A 151 0.06 11.97 11.42
C LYS A 151 0.18 12.93 12.63
N ASN A 152 0.88 12.53 13.68
CA ASN A 152 1.08 13.36 14.86
C ASN A 152 1.94 14.60 14.55
N ALA A 153 3.01 14.46 13.75
CA ALA A 153 3.85 15.56 13.33
C ALA A 153 3.08 16.59 12.48
N GLN A 154 2.21 16.13 11.58
CA GLN A 154 1.37 17.03 10.78
C GLN A 154 0.29 17.71 11.63
N LYS A 155 -0.30 17.00 12.58
CA LYS A 155 -1.27 17.58 13.53
C LYS A 155 -0.63 18.69 14.35
N ALA A 156 0.63 18.55 14.78
CA ALA A 156 1.37 19.59 15.49
C ALA A 156 1.60 20.85 14.63
N LYS A 157 1.58 20.75 13.30
CA LYS A 157 1.64 21.86 12.34
C LYS A 157 0.26 22.44 12.00
N GLY A 158 -0.80 22.01 12.67
CA GLY A 158 -2.18 22.42 12.39
C GLY A 158 -2.82 21.77 11.15
N ILE A 159 -2.16 20.77 10.56
CA ILE A 159 -2.63 20.09 9.36
C ILE A 159 -3.34 18.81 9.77
N ASN A 160 -4.61 18.69 9.41
CA ASN A 160 -5.37 17.45 9.67
C ASN A 160 -5.29 16.52 8.46
N VAL A 161 -4.49 15.46 8.58
CA VAL A 161 -4.31 14.44 7.54
C VAL A 161 -5.60 13.66 7.23
N ASP A 162 -6.54 13.60 8.18
CA ASP A 162 -7.80 12.87 8.00
C ASP A 162 -8.71 13.51 6.91
N PHE A 163 -8.48 14.76 6.53
CA PHE A 163 -9.19 15.39 5.41
C PHE A 163 -8.81 14.79 4.06
N ALA A 164 -7.55 14.34 3.88
CA ALA A 164 -7.11 13.69 2.65
C ALA A 164 -7.92 12.42 2.31
N PHE A 165 -8.54 11.80 3.34
CA PHE A 165 -9.39 10.60 3.16
C PHE A 165 -10.88 10.92 2.97
N LYS A 166 -11.27 12.19 3.06
CA LYS A 166 -12.67 12.63 2.93
C LYS A 166 -12.96 13.33 1.61
N GLU A 167 -11.93 13.80 0.95
CA GLU A 167 -12.06 14.53 -0.32
C GLU A 167 -11.50 13.68 -1.45
N ILE A 168 -12.27 13.56 -2.53
CA ILE A 168 -11.77 13.01 -3.79
C ILE A 168 -10.88 14.10 -4.39
N PRO A 169 -9.61 13.80 -4.78
CA PRO A 169 -8.78 14.79 -5.46
C PRO A 169 -9.53 15.33 -6.67
N PRO A 170 -9.54 16.65 -6.90
CA PRO A 170 -10.11 17.21 -8.13
C PRO A 170 -9.39 16.61 -9.33
N GLU A 171 -10.16 16.19 -10.34
CA GLU A 171 -9.66 15.69 -11.62
C GLU A 171 -8.91 16.79 -12.37
#